data_a3847e6b4ef723388436a850a37d74cb
#
_entry.id   a3847e6b4ef723388436a850a37d74cb
#
_cell.length_a   1.000
_cell.length_b   1.000
_cell.length_c   1.000
_cell.angle_alpha   90.00
_cell.angle_beta   90.00
_cell.angle_gamma   90.00
#
_symmetry.space_group_name_H-M   'P 1'
#
loop_
_entity.id
_entity.type
_entity.pdbx_description
1 polymer ?
#
loop_
_entity_poly.entity_id
_entity_poly.type
_entity_poly.pdbx_seq_one_letter_code
_entity_poly.pdbx_strand_id
1 'polypeptide(L)'
;MTKSNWPEAVAAILIPPACREEVLGDLFERNATPGQYVLDALRTVPLVIASRIRRTSDLRLLAMYAIVLYFSFFAAAWFEARSLVYERWGLWGLAIPCAAGLAALMLEEAYAKSSDVSLLRLLRGPIIALLAAFLSQAALWASGSNLTLPLAIVLRGGASGLVWTLVIRSSFQPPSKSRRGPI
;
A
#
# COMPACT_ATOMS: atom_id res chain seq x y z
N MET A 1 -13.48 -20.68 30.84
CA MET A 1 -14.04 -19.40 30.32
C MET A 1 -12.87 -18.62 29.73
N THR A 2 -12.65 -18.76 28.43
CA THR A 2 -11.61 -17.99 27.69
C THR A 2 -12.07 -16.56 27.60
N LYS A 3 -11.48 -15.66 28.40
CA LYS A 3 -11.66 -14.22 28.21
C LYS A 3 -11.26 -13.93 26.76
N SER A 4 -12.22 -13.49 25.97
CA SER A 4 -11.96 -13.00 24.60
C SER A 4 -10.97 -11.84 24.68
N ASN A 5 -9.71 -12.10 24.35
CA ASN A 5 -8.65 -11.10 24.29
C ASN A 5 -8.81 -10.29 22.99
N TRP A 6 -9.96 -9.59 22.83
CA TRP A 6 -10.22 -8.79 21.64
C TRP A 6 -9.10 -7.76 21.31
N PRO A 7 -8.42 -7.13 22.31
CA PRO A 7 -7.33 -6.22 21.99
C PRO A 7 -6.14 -6.93 21.33
N GLU A 8 -5.84 -8.15 21.77
CA GLU A 8 -4.78 -8.99 21.21
C GLU A 8 -5.13 -9.43 19.78
N ALA A 9 -6.39 -9.80 19.53
CA ALA A 9 -6.85 -10.15 18.19
C ALA A 9 -6.75 -8.98 17.20
N VAL A 10 -7.10 -7.76 17.64
CA VAL A 10 -6.97 -6.54 16.82
C VAL A 10 -5.50 -6.22 16.55
N ALA A 11 -4.65 -6.24 17.57
CA ALA A 11 -3.22 -6.02 17.41
C ALA A 11 -2.58 -7.07 16.48
N ALA A 12 -2.98 -8.33 16.60
CA ALA A 12 -2.50 -9.41 15.73
C ALA A 12 -2.86 -9.22 14.25
N ILE A 13 -3.99 -8.59 13.93
CA ILE A 13 -4.37 -8.26 12.56
C ILE A 13 -3.53 -7.08 12.02
N LEU A 14 -3.24 -6.09 12.87
CA LEU A 14 -2.51 -4.88 12.49
C LEU A 14 -1.01 -5.09 12.36
N ILE A 15 -0.43 -6.08 13.04
CA ILE A 15 1.01 -6.35 13.01
C ILE A 15 1.34 -7.29 11.84
N PRO A 16 2.38 -6.96 11.02
CA PRO A 16 2.85 -7.83 9.95
C PRO A 16 3.19 -9.24 10.46
N PRO A 17 2.80 -10.31 9.73
CA PRO A 17 2.96 -11.70 10.20
C PRO A 17 4.37 -12.08 10.62
N ALA A 18 5.38 -11.48 9.98
CA ALA A 18 6.79 -11.80 10.24
C ALA A 18 7.34 -11.24 11.56
N CYS A 19 6.67 -10.28 12.18
CA CYS A 19 7.09 -9.66 13.45
C CYS A 19 6.05 -9.87 14.55
N ARG A 20 4.98 -10.62 14.26
CA ARG A 20 3.81 -10.71 15.13
C ARG A 20 4.13 -11.31 16.49
N GLU A 21 4.82 -12.44 16.52
CA GLU A 21 5.12 -13.17 17.77
C GLU A 21 6.01 -12.32 18.69
N GLU A 22 7.05 -11.69 18.14
CA GLU A 22 7.98 -10.85 18.86
C GLU A 22 7.30 -9.61 19.46
N VAL A 23 6.53 -8.89 18.64
CA VAL A 23 5.87 -7.65 19.06
C VAL A 23 4.72 -7.92 20.02
N LEU A 24 3.93 -8.97 19.81
CA LEU A 24 2.86 -9.35 20.74
C LEU A 24 3.41 -9.81 22.07
N GLY A 25 4.54 -10.56 22.08
CA GLY A 25 5.23 -10.97 23.31
C GLY A 25 5.69 -9.76 24.12
N ASP A 26 6.39 -8.81 23.50
CA ASP A 26 6.86 -7.59 24.17
C ASP A 26 5.70 -6.71 24.70
N LEU A 27 4.62 -6.58 23.92
CA LEU A 27 3.42 -5.86 24.36
C LEU A 27 2.73 -6.54 25.55
N PHE A 28 2.71 -7.87 25.60
CA PHE A 28 2.10 -8.63 26.67
C PHE A 28 2.90 -8.50 27.98
N GLU A 29 4.23 -8.53 27.89
CA GLU A 29 5.11 -8.38 29.04
C GLU A 29 5.06 -6.99 29.69
N ARG A 30 4.86 -5.95 28.86
CA ARG A 30 4.84 -4.55 29.31
C ARG A 30 3.52 -4.09 29.91
N ASN A 31 2.40 -4.69 29.53
CA ASN A 31 1.08 -4.12 29.81
C ASN A 31 0.24 -4.99 30.75
N ALA A 32 -0.07 -4.44 31.93
CA ALA A 32 -0.92 -5.07 32.93
C ALA A 32 -2.41 -4.84 32.70
N THR A 33 -2.79 -3.81 31.89
CA THR A 33 -4.20 -3.44 31.66
C THR A 33 -4.55 -3.41 30.16
N PRO A 34 -5.79 -3.83 29.76
CA PRO A 34 -6.21 -3.84 28.36
C PRO A 34 -6.14 -2.49 27.65
N GLY A 35 -6.38 -1.40 28.39
CA GLY A 35 -6.35 -0.05 27.83
C GLY A 35 -4.93 0.42 27.48
N GLN A 36 -3.96 0.12 28.34
CA GLN A 36 -2.54 0.40 28.09
C GLN A 36 -2.03 -0.42 26.90
N TYR A 37 -2.44 -1.69 26.83
CA TYR A 37 -2.09 -2.57 25.71
C TYR A 37 -2.53 -1.98 24.35
N VAL A 38 -3.78 -1.51 24.24
CA VAL A 38 -4.29 -0.91 23.00
C VAL A 38 -3.53 0.38 22.66
N LEU A 39 -3.24 1.23 23.65
CA LEU A 39 -2.53 2.50 23.42
C LEU A 39 -1.09 2.25 22.95
N ASP A 40 -0.39 1.29 23.56
CA ASP A 40 0.98 0.93 23.20
C ASP A 40 1.01 0.21 21.85
N ALA A 41 0.03 -0.64 21.55
CA ALA A 41 -0.13 -1.23 20.22
C ALA A 41 -0.31 -0.16 19.14
N LEU A 42 -1.20 0.82 19.35
CA LEU A 42 -1.42 1.93 18.42
C LEU A 42 -0.15 2.78 18.16
N ARG A 43 0.73 2.91 19.15
CA ARG A 43 2.01 3.61 19.01
C ARG A 43 3.08 2.75 18.35
N THR A 44 3.12 1.47 18.67
CA THR A 44 4.18 0.54 18.22
C THR A 44 3.94 0.06 16.80
N VAL A 45 2.68 -0.26 16.43
CA VAL A 45 2.33 -0.78 15.11
C VAL A 45 2.83 0.11 13.96
N PRO A 46 2.64 1.44 13.94
CA PRO A 46 3.15 2.29 12.87
C PRO A 46 4.69 2.26 12.76
N LEU A 47 5.38 2.18 13.89
CA LEU A 47 6.85 2.12 13.92
C LEU A 47 7.36 0.78 13.37
N VAL A 48 6.71 -0.32 13.74
CA VAL A 48 7.03 -1.65 13.22
C VAL A 48 6.79 -1.70 11.71
N ILE A 49 5.65 -1.21 11.23
CA ILE A 49 5.35 -1.12 9.80
C ILE A 49 6.39 -0.27 9.08
N ALA A 50 6.71 0.92 9.60
CA ALA A 50 7.70 1.81 9.00
C ALA A 50 9.10 1.18 8.96
N SER A 51 9.53 0.54 10.03
CA SER A 51 10.82 -0.16 10.10
C SER A 51 10.87 -1.32 9.10
N ARG A 52 9.78 -2.05 8.95
CA ARG A 52 9.64 -3.16 8.00
C ARG A 52 9.71 -2.66 6.57
N ILE A 53 8.91 -1.64 6.22
CA ILE A 53 8.92 -1.01 4.91
C ILE A 53 10.36 -0.58 4.57
N ARG A 54 11.04 0.12 5.49
CA ARG A 54 12.42 0.57 5.28
C ARG A 54 13.42 -0.56 5.04
N ARG A 55 13.20 -1.74 5.61
CA ARG A 55 14.06 -2.92 5.43
C ARG A 55 13.73 -3.74 4.19
N THR A 56 12.46 -3.78 3.77
CA THR A 56 11.99 -4.64 2.68
C THR A 56 11.85 -3.90 1.35
N SER A 57 11.61 -2.59 1.38
CA SER A 57 11.38 -1.81 0.16
C SER A 57 12.71 -1.42 -0.48
N ASP A 58 12.90 -1.83 -1.72
CA ASP A 58 13.95 -1.28 -2.57
C ASP A 58 13.56 0.15 -2.97
N LEU A 59 14.32 1.13 -2.50
CA LEU A 59 14.08 2.55 -2.79
C LEU A 59 14.00 2.84 -4.30
N ARG A 60 14.75 2.11 -5.11
CA ARG A 60 14.74 2.26 -6.58
C ARG A 60 13.41 1.80 -7.15
N LEU A 61 12.91 0.64 -6.71
CA LEU A 61 11.62 0.10 -7.13
C LEU A 61 10.48 1.02 -6.70
N LEU A 62 10.55 1.53 -5.47
CA LEU A 62 9.58 2.48 -4.94
C LEU A 62 9.54 3.78 -5.76
N ALA A 63 10.71 4.35 -6.10
CA ALA A 63 10.81 5.52 -6.95
C ALA A 63 10.23 5.26 -8.35
N MET A 64 10.49 4.09 -8.92
CA MET A 64 9.89 3.69 -10.21
C MET A 64 8.37 3.61 -10.12
N TYR A 65 7.82 3.02 -9.09
CA TYR A 65 6.36 2.99 -8.86
C TYR A 65 5.77 4.40 -8.72
N ALA A 66 6.42 5.27 -7.93
CA ALA A 66 5.96 6.64 -7.76
C ALA A 66 5.94 7.41 -9.09
N ILE A 67 7.02 7.33 -9.87
CA ILE A 67 7.13 7.98 -11.19
C ILE A 67 6.04 7.44 -12.12
N VAL A 68 5.91 6.14 -12.24
CA VAL A 68 4.96 5.50 -13.17
C VAL A 68 3.52 5.82 -12.80
N LEU A 69 3.16 5.74 -11.51
CA LEU A 69 1.83 6.11 -11.05
C LEU A 69 1.54 7.57 -11.36
N TYR A 70 2.46 8.47 -11.01
CA TYR A 70 2.26 9.91 -11.27
C TYR A 70 2.08 10.21 -12.75
N PHE A 71 2.94 9.66 -13.61
CA PHE A 71 2.83 9.84 -15.07
C PHE A 71 1.55 9.21 -15.65
N SER A 72 1.07 8.11 -15.09
CA SER A 72 -0.20 7.50 -15.50
C SER A 72 -1.38 8.42 -15.23
N PHE A 73 -1.45 9.03 -14.05
CA PHE A 73 -2.50 10.01 -13.72
C PHE A 73 -2.31 11.31 -14.48
N PHE A 74 -1.07 11.77 -14.68
CA PHE A 74 -0.78 12.97 -15.47
C PHE A 74 -1.22 12.79 -16.92
N ALA A 75 -0.88 11.67 -17.55
CA ALA A 75 -1.31 11.36 -18.92
C ALA A 75 -2.84 11.31 -19.02
N ALA A 76 -3.51 10.65 -18.07
CA ALA A 76 -4.97 10.64 -18.04
C ALA A 76 -5.57 12.05 -17.92
N ALA A 77 -5.01 12.90 -17.07
CA ALA A 77 -5.45 14.29 -16.93
C ALA A 77 -5.18 15.10 -18.23
N TRP A 78 -4.05 14.89 -18.85
CA TRP A 78 -3.69 15.54 -20.11
C TRP A 78 -4.69 15.24 -21.25
N PHE A 79 -5.17 14.00 -21.31
CA PHE A 79 -6.14 13.59 -22.34
C PHE A 79 -7.58 13.96 -22.00
N GLU A 80 -7.99 13.92 -20.72
CA GLU A 80 -9.38 14.12 -20.31
C GLU A 80 -9.71 15.57 -19.97
N ALA A 81 -8.81 16.26 -19.30
CA ALA A 81 -9.05 17.62 -18.80
C ALA A 81 -7.74 18.41 -18.77
N ARG A 82 -7.30 18.84 -19.94
CA ARG A 82 -6.04 19.57 -20.11
C ARG A 82 -5.95 20.83 -19.24
N SER A 83 -7.08 21.50 -19.00
CA SER A 83 -7.17 22.69 -18.13
C SER A 83 -6.70 22.39 -16.70
N LEU A 84 -7.01 21.21 -16.16
CA LEU A 84 -6.60 20.77 -14.83
C LEU A 84 -5.08 20.78 -14.64
N VAL A 85 -4.31 20.45 -15.67
CA VAL A 85 -2.84 20.43 -15.62
C VAL A 85 -2.26 21.83 -15.44
N TYR A 86 -2.95 22.85 -15.95
CA TYR A 86 -2.52 24.25 -15.85
C TYR A 86 -3.09 24.97 -14.62
N GLU A 87 -4.01 24.35 -13.89
CA GLU A 87 -4.52 24.88 -12.65
C GLU A 87 -3.49 24.76 -11.53
N ARG A 88 -3.42 25.77 -10.69
CA ARG A 88 -2.47 25.83 -9.57
C ARG A 88 -2.50 24.60 -8.64
N TRP A 89 -3.69 24.02 -8.47
CA TRP A 89 -3.93 22.87 -7.60
C TRP A 89 -4.04 21.54 -8.34
N GLY A 90 -4.07 21.55 -9.68
CA GLY A 90 -4.28 20.34 -10.48
C GLY A 90 -3.18 19.29 -10.28
N LEU A 91 -1.91 19.71 -10.27
CA LEU A 91 -0.78 18.79 -10.01
C LEU A 91 -0.82 18.18 -8.61
N TRP A 92 -1.25 18.95 -7.60
CA TRP A 92 -1.43 18.43 -6.24
C TRP A 92 -2.60 17.45 -6.16
N GLY A 93 -3.70 17.71 -6.86
CA GLY A 93 -4.82 16.79 -6.98
C GLY A 93 -4.39 15.44 -7.54
N LEU A 94 -3.48 15.42 -8.54
CA LEU A 94 -2.91 14.19 -9.12
C LEU A 94 -1.96 13.46 -8.15
N ALA A 95 -1.26 14.19 -7.28
CA ALA A 95 -0.33 13.58 -6.33
C ALA A 95 -1.03 12.75 -5.24
N ILE A 96 -2.28 13.10 -4.87
CA ILE A 96 -3.01 12.43 -3.78
C ILE A 96 -3.30 10.96 -4.11
N PRO A 97 -3.97 10.59 -5.24
CA PRO A 97 -4.21 9.19 -5.57
C PRO A 97 -2.91 8.43 -5.83
N CYS A 98 -1.86 9.09 -6.34
CA CYS A 98 -0.54 8.48 -6.49
C CYS A 98 0.07 8.12 -5.13
N ALA A 99 0.04 9.05 -4.17
CA ALA A 99 0.56 8.82 -2.84
C ALA A 99 -0.23 7.73 -2.10
N ALA A 100 -1.56 7.72 -2.22
CA ALA A 100 -2.41 6.69 -1.65
C ALA A 100 -2.12 5.31 -2.26
N GLY A 101 -1.99 5.22 -3.57
CA GLY A 101 -1.63 3.98 -4.27
C GLY A 101 -0.24 3.48 -3.89
N LEU A 102 0.75 4.38 -3.81
CA LEU A 102 2.10 4.04 -3.39
C LEU A 102 2.15 3.54 -1.95
N ALA A 103 1.46 4.22 -1.02
CA ALA A 103 1.37 3.79 0.36
C ALA A 103 0.72 2.39 0.48
N ALA A 104 -0.30 2.12 -0.32
CA ALA A 104 -0.96 0.82 -0.36
C ALA A 104 -0.04 -0.29 -0.88
N LEU A 105 0.79 -0.03 -1.92
CA LEU A 105 1.81 -0.96 -2.40
C LEU A 105 2.86 -1.24 -1.33
N MET A 106 3.33 -0.21 -0.63
CA MET A 106 4.30 -0.37 0.47
C MET A 106 3.74 -1.22 1.61
N LEU A 107 2.48 -1.00 1.99
CA LEU A 107 1.80 -1.79 3.00
C LEU A 107 1.65 -3.24 2.54
N GLU A 108 1.23 -3.48 1.31
CA GLU A 108 1.10 -4.85 0.77
C GLU A 108 2.43 -5.60 0.82
N GLU A 109 3.54 -4.98 0.44
CA GLU A 109 4.87 -5.58 0.54
C GLU A 109 5.29 -5.89 1.98
N ALA A 110 4.97 -5.00 2.94
CA ALA A 110 5.25 -5.22 4.36
C ALA A 110 4.50 -6.43 4.94
N TYR A 111 3.27 -6.69 4.44
CA TYR A 111 2.43 -7.81 4.88
C TYR A 111 2.59 -9.07 4.01
N ALA A 112 3.36 -9.00 2.93
CA ALA A 112 3.55 -10.14 2.05
C ALA A 112 4.38 -11.24 2.74
N LYS A 113 3.85 -12.47 2.71
CA LYS A 113 4.56 -13.66 3.18
C LYS A 113 5.47 -14.17 2.07
N SER A 114 6.74 -14.37 2.32
CA SER A 114 7.78 -14.62 1.30
C SER A 114 7.65 -15.94 0.50
N SER A 115 6.71 -16.82 0.83
CA SER A 115 6.68 -18.21 0.35
C SER A 115 5.81 -18.52 -0.86
N ASP A 116 4.89 -17.64 -1.27
CA ASP A 116 3.93 -17.97 -2.33
C ASP A 116 4.13 -17.13 -3.59
N VAL A 117 4.67 -17.74 -4.64
CA VAL A 117 4.73 -17.16 -6.00
C VAL A 117 3.45 -17.57 -6.74
N SER A 118 2.33 -16.92 -6.44
CA SER A 118 1.09 -17.12 -7.18
C SER A 118 0.74 -15.88 -8.02
N LEU A 119 0.08 -16.10 -9.17
CA LEU A 119 -0.42 -15.04 -10.05
C LEU A 119 -1.32 -14.06 -9.28
N LEU A 120 -2.11 -14.57 -8.34
CA LEU A 120 -2.97 -13.78 -7.45
C LEU A 120 -2.17 -12.78 -6.61
N ARG A 121 -0.96 -13.13 -6.20
CA ARG A 121 -0.08 -12.23 -5.44
C ARG A 121 0.47 -11.11 -6.31
N LEU A 122 0.75 -11.40 -7.59
CA LEU A 122 1.20 -10.40 -8.54
C LEU A 122 0.13 -9.31 -8.75
N LEU A 123 -1.13 -9.70 -8.84
CA LEU A 123 -2.27 -8.80 -9.09
C LEU A 123 -2.74 -8.07 -7.83
N ARG A 124 -2.56 -8.67 -6.65
CA ARG A 124 -3.09 -8.14 -5.39
C ARG A 124 -2.60 -6.73 -5.08
N GLY A 125 -1.30 -6.49 -5.16
CA GLY A 125 -0.71 -5.18 -4.85
C GLY A 125 -1.26 -4.06 -5.74
N PRO A 126 -1.20 -4.18 -7.08
CA PRO A 126 -1.76 -3.20 -7.99
C PRO A 126 -3.27 -2.96 -7.82
N ILE A 127 -4.06 -4.00 -7.51
CA ILE A 127 -5.49 -3.85 -7.23
C ILE A 127 -5.72 -3.06 -5.92
N ILE A 128 -4.97 -3.36 -4.86
CA ILE A 128 -5.06 -2.62 -3.60
C ILE A 128 -4.64 -1.16 -3.81
N ALA A 129 -3.62 -0.89 -4.60
CA ALA A 129 -3.20 0.46 -4.95
C ALA A 129 -4.28 1.23 -5.71
N LEU A 130 -4.94 0.58 -6.67
CA LEU A 130 -6.06 1.17 -7.40
C LEU A 130 -7.22 1.49 -6.47
N LEU A 131 -7.60 0.56 -5.58
CA LEU A 131 -8.65 0.78 -4.58
C LEU A 131 -8.29 1.93 -3.63
N ALA A 132 -7.05 2.03 -3.18
CA ALA A 132 -6.59 3.13 -2.32
C ALA A 132 -6.67 4.48 -3.04
N ALA A 133 -6.31 4.54 -4.33
CA ALA A 133 -6.46 5.73 -5.16
C ALA A 133 -7.93 6.15 -5.28
N PHE A 134 -8.85 5.20 -5.51
CA PHE A 134 -10.28 5.47 -5.55
C PHE A 134 -10.82 5.97 -4.20
N LEU A 135 -10.47 5.29 -3.11
CA LEU A 135 -10.92 5.67 -1.77
C LEU A 135 -10.42 7.05 -1.37
N SER A 136 -9.17 7.41 -1.74
CA SER A 136 -8.64 8.75 -1.49
C SER A 136 -9.46 9.83 -2.21
N GLN A 137 -9.87 9.59 -3.45
CA GLN A 137 -10.70 10.53 -4.21
C GLN A 137 -12.15 10.57 -3.70
N ALA A 138 -12.72 9.44 -3.30
CA ALA A 138 -14.04 9.40 -2.67
C ALA A 138 -14.06 10.19 -1.35
N ALA A 139 -13.02 10.08 -0.54
CA ALA A 139 -12.88 10.86 0.69
C ALA A 139 -12.76 12.36 0.43
N LEU A 140 -12.00 12.78 -0.60
CA LEU A 140 -11.89 14.17 -1.01
C LEU A 140 -13.23 14.70 -1.53
N TRP A 141 -13.96 13.92 -2.31
CA TRP A 141 -15.27 14.28 -2.79
C TRP A 141 -16.25 14.45 -1.62
N ALA A 142 -16.27 13.52 -0.67
CA ALA A 142 -17.12 13.60 0.52
C ALA A 142 -16.80 14.80 1.42
N SER A 143 -15.54 15.25 1.45
CA SER A 143 -15.11 16.43 2.20
C SER A 143 -15.36 17.77 1.49
N GLY A 144 -15.88 17.76 0.26
CA GLY A 144 -16.09 18.97 -0.54
C GLY A 144 -14.80 19.67 -0.97
N SER A 145 -13.68 18.93 -1.03
CA SER A 145 -12.36 19.48 -1.38
C SER A 145 -12.29 19.86 -2.86
N ASN A 146 -11.61 20.97 -3.17
CA ASN A 146 -11.31 21.40 -4.54
C ASN A 146 -10.20 20.56 -5.22
N LEU A 147 -9.65 19.57 -4.52
CA LEU A 147 -8.60 18.68 -5.04
C LEU A 147 -9.17 17.39 -5.67
N THR A 148 -10.49 17.33 -5.85
CA THR A 148 -11.15 16.17 -6.46
C THR A 148 -10.86 16.11 -7.95
N LEU A 149 -10.59 14.89 -8.42
CA LEU A 149 -10.37 14.61 -9.83
C LEU A 149 -11.66 14.06 -10.47
N PRO A 150 -11.91 14.35 -11.75
CA PRO A 150 -12.93 13.66 -12.52
C PRO A 150 -12.73 12.14 -12.49
N LEU A 151 -13.83 11.40 -12.34
CA LEU A 151 -13.81 9.94 -12.25
C LEU A 151 -13.09 9.27 -13.43
N ALA A 152 -13.22 9.84 -14.63
CA ALA A 152 -12.55 9.37 -15.83
C ALA A 152 -11.02 9.37 -15.69
N ILE A 153 -10.45 10.41 -15.07
CA ILE A 153 -9.01 10.51 -14.81
C ILE A 153 -8.58 9.43 -13.81
N VAL A 154 -9.36 9.22 -12.75
CA VAL A 154 -9.04 8.22 -11.73
C VAL A 154 -9.08 6.80 -12.31
N LEU A 155 -10.08 6.51 -13.15
CA LEU A 155 -10.22 5.24 -13.85
C LEU A 155 -9.08 4.99 -14.84
N ARG A 156 -8.83 5.91 -15.76
CA ARG A 156 -7.79 5.75 -16.79
C ARG A 156 -6.38 5.79 -16.20
N GLY A 157 -6.12 6.74 -15.31
CA GLY A 157 -4.84 6.84 -14.61
C GLY A 157 -4.56 5.63 -13.75
N GLY A 158 -5.56 5.15 -13.00
CA GLY A 158 -5.47 3.94 -12.20
C GLY A 158 -5.28 2.69 -13.04
N ALA A 159 -6.03 2.50 -14.12
CA ALA A 159 -5.88 1.34 -15.00
C ALA A 159 -4.51 1.31 -15.69
N SER A 160 -4.04 2.44 -16.24
CA SER A 160 -2.69 2.52 -16.82
C SER A 160 -1.60 2.32 -15.78
N GLY A 161 -1.75 2.89 -14.59
CA GLY A 161 -0.86 2.69 -13.46
C GLY A 161 -0.77 1.22 -13.03
N LEU A 162 -1.92 0.51 -13.00
CA LEU A 162 -1.99 -0.91 -12.72
C LEU A 162 -1.18 -1.71 -13.75
N VAL A 163 -1.38 -1.46 -15.05
CA VAL A 163 -0.64 -2.16 -16.10
C VAL A 163 0.87 -1.96 -15.95
N TRP A 164 1.30 -0.73 -15.77
CA TRP A 164 2.73 -0.43 -15.64
C TRP A 164 3.35 -0.98 -14.35
N THR A 165 2.63 -0.95 -13.24
CA THR A 165 3.12 -1.56 -11.99
C THR A 165 3.26 -3.07 -12.12
N LEU A 166 2.38 -3.73 -12.87
CA LEU A 166 2.50 -5.16 -13.20
C LEU A 166 3.71 -5.43 -14.09
N VAL A 167 3.96 -4.61 -15.12
CA VAL A 167 5.12 -4.74 -15.99
C VAL A 167 6.42 -4.59 -15.19
N ILE A 168 6.53 -3.57 -14.35
CA ILE A 168 7.70 -3.39 -13.49
C ILE A 168 7.87 -4.61 -12.58
N ARG A 169 6.82 -5.04 -11.90
CA ARG A 169 6.89 -6.15 -10.95
C ARG A 169 7.30 -7.46 -11.64
N SER A 170 6.80 -7.73 -12.84
CA SER A 170 7.19 -8.92 -13.62
C SER A 170 8.65 -8.87 -14.08
N SER A 171 9.17 -7.68 -14.39
CA SER A 171 10.54 -7.49 -14.87
C SER A 171 11.59 -7.65 -13.75
N PHE A 172 11.23 -7.36 -12.51
CA PHE A 172 12.13 -7.44 -11.35
C PHE A 172 11.98 -8.72 -10.53
N GLN A 173 11.06 -9.63 -10.89
CA GLN A 173 11.03 -10.94 -10.25
C GLN A 173 12.25 -11.76 -10.70
N PRO A 174 13.09 -12.25 -9.77
CA PRO A 174 14.17 -13.15 -10.15
C PRO A 174 13.54 -14.41 -10.80
N PRO A 175 14.16 -14.94 -11.87
CA PRO A 175 13.67 -16.16 -12.51
C PRO A 175 13.54 -17.24 -11.44
N SER A 176 12.35 -17.84 -11.33
CA SER A 176 12.11 -18.95 -10.43
C SER A 176 13.22 -19.99 -10.67
N LYS A 177 14.06 -20.23 -9.64
CA LYS A 177 15.05 -21.30 -9.70
C LYS A 177 14.26 -22.57 -10.04
N SER A 178 14.27 -22.95 -11.32
CA SER A 178 13.81 -24.24 -11.78
C SER A 178 14.39 -25.26 -10.81
N ARG A 179 13.55 -25.97 -10.07
CA ARG A 179 13.92 -27.15 -9.29
C ARG A 179 14.58 -28.12 -10.27
N ARG A 180 15.88 -27.98 -10.45
CA ARG A 180 16.67 -29.12 -10.93
C ARG A 180 16.57 -30.15 -9.83
N GLY A 181 15.73 -31.16 -10.04
CA GLY A 181 15.70 -32.33 -9.20
C GLY A 181 17.10 -32.93 -9.13
N PRO A 182 17.47 -33.51 -8.01
CA PRO A 182 18.70 -34.30 -7.96
C PRO A 182 18.55 -35.48 -8.94
N ILE A 183 19.55 -35.59 -9.85
CA ILE A 183 19.77 -36.78 -10.67
C ILE A 183 20.32 -37.87 -9.79
#